data_420f41609d69e01440b656a4dd8f27b8
#
_entry.id   420f41609d69e01440b656a4dd8f27b8
#
_cell.length_a   1.000
_cell.length_b   1.000
_cell.length_c   1.000
_cell.angle_alpha   90.00
_cell.angle_beta   90.00
_cell.angle_gamma   90.00
#
_symmetry.space_group_name_H-M   'P 1'
#
loop_
_entity.id
_entity.type
_entity.pdbx_description
1 polymer ?
#
loop_
_entity_poly.entity_id
_entity_poly.type
_entity_poly.pdbx_seq_one_letter_code
_entity_poly.pdbx_strand_id
1 'polypeptide(L)'
;MRRSLLFCGALLASLCAWAEPAQVRLLSSDFVLPGKHQRLAGWAREAGVELRGLRLGIGEAPPGDWLDGGDLLILDTPRPTDRAQVEQALGERLQGGTQPWIRVGGGPPGFGDLPAALGGRLVGYYANGGEANLRRLFEAVRRWHAGLPVDALPAPQPLAQAGFYHPDAPAPFAGLADYLAWGASRWASDAPRIAFLIPRGAIADAQTGAIDELLRRSERHGQAPLAVWFDDSDPEALRKSFAGADVQALVNLQHLQNGPARRAEFLALDVPVLQTLGYRDGNEADWLAAASGVAPRTAAAFLGMPETWGMSDPLVISALENGEPKLMAGQAEALLDKLDRLLRLRRLPAADKHLALMFWNHPEGEKNVAASHLNVPASLARLGEALRAAGYRVATSDESALIDTAQRLLGGYYRPQTLDALYRDGLAASLPLDAYLHWFEALPADLREEMRARWGDPRRHWALRDIDGQRRFVFPAARLGNLLLLPQPPRAGRPGEAYHDSAVPPDHLYLAVYQFVREGFGADALIHFGTHGTQEWLPGKDRGLAVGDYPLRALGDLPVFYPYIQDNVGEAIQARRRGRAVTV
;
A
#
# COMPACT_ATOMS: atom_id res chain seq x y z
N MET A 1 -42.25 81.77 27.67
CA MET A 1 -41.10 81.89 26.79
C MET A 1 -40.14 80.73 27.03
N ARG A 2 -40.15 79.70 26.21
CA ARG A 2 -39.07 78.66 26.04
C ARG A 2 -39.23 78.11 24.65
N ARG A 3 -38.24 78.35 23.80
CA ARG A 3 -38.13 77.83 22.43
C ARG A 3 -37.63 76.41 22.51
N SER A 4 -38.35 75.46 21.92
CA SER A 4 -37.94 74.11 21.70
C SER A 4 -37.25 74.02 20.35
N LEU A 5 -35.97 73.65 20.35
CA LEU A 5 -35.18 73.23 19.15
C LEU A 5 -35.47 71.79 18.87
N LEU A 6 -36.07 71.47 17.71
CA LEU A 6 -36.16 70.16 17.15
C LEU A 6 -34.82 69.82 16.47
N PHE A 7 -34.12 68.77 16.97
CA PHE A 7 -32.99 68.18 16.32
C PHE A 7 -33.49 67.05 15.43
N CYS A 8 -33.44 67.22 14.09
CA CYS A 8 -33.64 66.17 13.14
C CYS A 8 -32.33 65.36 13.07
N GLY A 9 -32.27 64.23 13.74
CA GLY A 9 -31.25 63.25 13.57
C GLY A 9 -31.56 62.42 12.33
N ALA A 10 -30.85 62.66 11.23
CA ALA A 10 -30.88 61.75 10.07
C ALA A 10 -30.16 60.45 10.45
N LEU A 11 -30.89 59.36 10.65
CA LEU A 11 -30.39 58.03 10.72
C LEU A 11 -29.93 57.64 9.28
N LEU A 12 -28.65 57.74 9.00
CA LEU A 12 -28.01 57.04 7.90
C LEU A 12 -28.00 55.53 8.24
N ALA A 13 -29.09 54.85 7.91
CA ALA A 13 -29.07 53.39 7.80
C ALA A 13 -28.21 53.05 6.59
N SER A 14 -26.96 52.71 6.83
CA SER A 14 -26.13 52.05 5.82
C SER A 14 -26.79 50.72 5.43
N LEU A 15 -27.54 50.75 4.36
CA LEU A 15 -27.93 49.53 3.63
C LEU A 15 -26.64 48.91 3.13
N CYS A 16 -26.03 48.03 3.91
CA CYS A 16 -25.18 47.01 3.36
C CYS A 16 -26.07 46.16 2.46
N ALA A 17 -26.18 46.53 1.19
CA ALA A 17 -26.65 45.60 0.17
C ALA A 17 -25.73 44.39 0.28
N TRP A 18 -26.28 43.29 0.74
CA TRP A 18 -25.60 41.99 0.67
C TRP A 18 -25.48 41.70 -0.82
N ALA A 19 -24.30 41.95 -1.40
CA ALA A 19 -24.02 41.51 -2.73
C ALA A 19 -24.22 39.97 -2.75
N GLU A 20 -24.92 39.49 -3.74
CA GLU A 20 -25.06 38.02 -3.90
C GLU A 20 -23.69 37.38 -3.89
N PRO A 21 -23.54 36.21 -3.23
CA PRO A 21 -22.24 35.54 -3.19
C PRO A 21 -21.80 35.17 -4.60
N ALA A 22 -20.51 35.33 -4.89
CA ALA A 22 -19.93 34.90 -6.15
C ALA A 22 -20.20 33.42 -6.38
N GLN A 23 -20.65 33.06 -7.59
CA GLN A 23 -21.02 31.70 -7.98
C GLN A 23 -19.89 31.04 -8.73
N VAL A 24 -19.28 30.01 -8.16
CA VAL A 24 -18.21 29.22 -8.79
C VAL A 24 -18.72 27.85 -9.19
N ARG A 25 -18.42 27.42 -10.40
CA ARG A 25 -18.65 26.07 -10.90
C ARG A 25 -17.32 25.33 -10.97
N LEU A 26 -17.22 24.16 -10.34
CA LEU A 26 -16.04 23.29 -10.41
C LEU A 26 -16.39 22.01 -11.16
N LEU A 27 -15.86 21.85 -12.35
CA LEU A 27 -16.03 20.66 -13.17
C LEU A 27 -14.74 19.85 -13.17
N SER A 28 -14.81 18.59 -12.81
CA SER A 28 -13.68 17.69 -12.83
C SER A 28 -14.02 16.33 -13.44
N SER A 29 -13.00 15.54 -13.76
CA SER A 29 -13.22 14.11 -14.03
C SER A 29 -13.48 13.34 -12.72
N ASP A 30 -13.99 12.12 -12.84
CA ASP A 30 -14.17 11.18 -11.72
C ASP A 30 -12.85 10.76 -11.06
N PHE A 31 -11.73 11.05 -11.72
CA PHE A 31 -10.39 10.84 -11.16
C PHE A 31 -10.11 11.74 -9.94
N VAL A 32 -10.66 12.94 -9.91
CA VAL A 32 -10.59 13.84 -8.74
C VAL A 32 -11.48 13.30 -7.63
N LEU A 33 -10.93 13.17 -6.42
CA LEU A 33 -11.66 12.60 -5.29
C LEU A 33 -12.79 13.54 -4.80
N PRO A 34 -13.92 12.98 -4.32
CA PRO A 34 -15.03 13.77 -3.79
C PRO A 34 -14.61 14.70 -2.64
N GLY A 35 -13.70 14.27 -1.78
CA GLY A 35 -13.19 15.04 -0.65
C GLY A 35 -12.54 16.36 -1.04
N LYS A 36 -11.86 16.42 -2.20
CA LYS A 36 -11.34 17.68 -2.73
C LYS A 36 -12.46 18.69 -2.99
N HIS A 37 -13.54 18.26 -3.64
CA HIS A 37 -14.72 19.12 -3.89
C HIS A 37 -15.34 19.62 -2.58
N GLN A 38 -15.49 18.73 -1.59
CA GLN A 38 -16.06 19.08 -0.27
C GLN A 38 -15.19 20.11 0.46
N ARG A 39 -13.88 19.90 0.44
CA ARG A 39 -12.91 20.80 1.07
C ARG A 39 -12.89 22.17 0.41
N LEU A 40 -12.85 22.23 -0.92
CA LEU A 40 -12.93 23.46 -1.70
C LEU A 40 -14.25 24.20 -1.43
N ALA A 41 -15.38 23.49 -1.36
CA ALA A 41 -16.68 24.09 -1.01
C ALA A 41 -16.70 24.65 0.42
N GLY A 42 -15.99 24.01 1.36
CA GLY A 42 -15.80 24.54 2.71
C GLY A 42 -15.07 25.89 2.70
N TRP A 43 -13.91 25.95 2.06
CA TRP A 43 -13.11 27.18 1.96
C TRP A 43 -13.79 28.28 1.14
N ALA A 44 -14.53 27.92 0.09
CA ALA A 44 -15.34 28.88 -0.67
C ALA A 44 -16.39 29.54 0.24
N ARG A 45 -17.12 28.73 1.01
CA ARG A 45 -18.14 29.23 1.95
C ARG A 45 -17.54 30.14 3.01
N GLU A 46 -16.40 29.82 3.59
CA GLU A 46 -15.68 30.67 4.54
C GLU A 46 -15.28 32.03 3.93
N ALA A 47 -14.99 32.04 2.63
CA ALA A 47 -14.70 33.26 1.88
C ALA A 47 -15.94 34.01 1.40
N GLY A 48 -17.16 33.52 1.63
CA GLY A 48 -18.40 34.11 1.11
C GLY A 48 -18.63 33.85 -0.39
N VAL A 49 -18.17 32.72 -0.90
CA VAL A 49 -18.33 32.25 -2.28
C VAL A 49 -19.17 30.97 -2.27
N GLU A 50 -20.10 30.83 -3.20
CA GLU A 50 -20.85 29.59 -3.41
C GLU A 50 -20.16 28.74 -4.46
N LEU A 51 -19.69 27.53 -4.07
CA LEU A 51 -19.07 26.57 -4.98
C LEU A 51 -20.02 25.40 -5.23
N ARG A 52 -20.34 25.14 -6.51
CA ARG A 52 -21.02 23.91 -6.95
C ARG A 52 -20.06 23.05 -7.74
N GLY A 53 -19.78 21.86 -7.23
CA GLY A 53 -18.89 20.88 -7.87
C GLY A 53 -19.67 19.80 -8.62
N LEU A 54 -19.16 19.41 -9.79
CA LEU A 54 -19.63 18.26 -10.57
C LEU A 54 -18.42 17.41 -11.01
N ARG A 55 -18.53 16.11 -10.82
CA ARG A 55 -17.54 15.14 -11.30
C ARG A 55 -18.14 14.36 -12.46
N LEU A 56 -17.45 14.31 -13.59
CA LEU A 56 -17.89 13.59 -14.78
C LEU A 56 -17.26 12.20 -14.86
N GLY A 57 -18.10 11.18 -14.96
CA GLY A 57 -17.69 9.85 -15.38
C GLY A 57 -17.30 9.80 -16.85
N ILE A 58 -16.72 8.69 -17.28
CA ILE A 58 -16.30 8.50 -18.68
C ILE A 58 -17.51 8.57 -19.61
N GLY A 59 -17.47 9.49 -20.60
CA GLY A 59 -18.55 9.68 -21.56
C GLY A 59 -19.73 10.50 -21.06
N GLU A 60 -19.69 11.02 -19.83
CA GLU A 60 -20.72 11.90 -19.28
C GLU A 60 -20.50 13.36 -19.71
N ALA A 61 -21.59 14.13 -19.76
CA ALA A 61 -21.60 15.57 -19.96
C ALA A 61 -22.37 16.25 -18.82
N PRO A 62 -22.03 17.51 -18.47
CA PRO A 62 -22.78 18.23 -17.48
C PRO A 62 -24.23 18.45 -17.94
N PRO A 63 -25.22 18.49 -17.02
CA PRO A 63 -26.58 18.89 -17.33
C PRO A 63 -26.61 20.24 -18.05
N GLY A 64 -27.57 20.44 -18.97
CA GLY A 64 -27.60 21.60 -19.86
C GLY A 64 -27.58 22.97 -19.17
N ASP A 65 -28.21 23.07 -18.00
CA ASP A 65 -28.33 24.27 -17.17
C ASP A 65 -27.29 24.37 -16.04
N TRP A 66 -26.44 23.37 -15.89
CA TRP A 66 -25.49 23.31 -14.75
C TRP A 66 -24.47 24.46 -14.75
N LEU A 67 -24.09 24.93 -15.92
CA LEU A 67 -23.15 26.05 -16.08
C LEU A 67 -23.80 27.42 -15.87
N ASP A 68 -25.13 27.50 -15.97
CA ASP A 68 -25.84 28.76 -15.97
C ASP A 68 -25.71 29.49 -14.61
N GLY A 69 -25.55 30.80 -14.67
CA GLY A 69 -25.41 31.65 -13.49
C GLY A 69 -24.08 31.50 -12.72
N GLY A 70 -23.07 30.88 -13.32
CA GLY A 70 -21.73 30.84 -12.74
C GLY A 70 -20.89 32.06 -13.14
N ASP A 71 -20.27 32.73 -12.15
CA ASP A 71 -19.33 33.85 -12.38
C ASP A 71 -17.97 33.33 -12.85
N LEU A 72 -17.54 32.15 -12.35
CA LEU A 72 -16.29 31.52 -12.71
C LEU A 72 -16.46 29.99 -12.85
N LEU A 73 -15.91 29.43 -13.92
CA LEU A 73 -15.80 28.00 -14.12
C LEU A 73 -14.35 27.54 -13.86
N ILE A 74 -14.18 26.56 -12.98
CA ILE A 74 -12.89 25.89 -12.72
C ILE A 74 -12.94 24.52 -13.36
N LEU A 75 -11.98 24.22 -14.23
CA LEU A 75 -11.78 22.91 -14.86
C LEU A 75 -10.58 22.21 -14.24
N ASP A 76 -10.85 21.14 -13.49
CA ASP A 76 -9.83 20.32 -12.85
C ASP A 76 -9.70 18.98 -13.57
N THR A 77 -8.68 18.86 -14.40
CA THR A 77 -8.48 17.76 -15.34
C THR A 77 -7.08 17.14 -15.18
N PRO A 78 -6.83 16.30 -14.17
CA PRO A 78 -5.48 15.85 -13.82
C PRO A 78 -4.71 15.17 -14.95
N ARG A 79 -5.41 14.48 -15.88
CA ARG A 79 -4.81 13.74 -16.99
C ARG A 79 -5.16 14.35 -18.36
N PRO A 80 -4.32 14.17 -19.40
CA PRO A 80 -4.66 14.62 -20.76
C PRO A 80 -5.98 14.06 -21.29
N THR A 81 -6.29 12.80 -20.94
CA THR A 81 -7.58 12.17 -21.29
C THR A 81 -8.77 12.83 -20.61
N ASP A 82 -8.63 13.22 -19.35
CA ASP A 82 -9.67 13.94 -18.59
C ASP A 82 -9.94 15.30 -19.21
N ARG A 83 -8.85 16.00 -19.58
CA ARG A 83 -8.95 17.29 -20.25
C ARG A 83 -9.70 17.16 -21.59
N ALA A 84 -9.31 16.21 -22.43
CA ALA A 84 -9.97 15.99 -23.72
C ALA A 84 -11.46 15.68 -23.55
N GLN A 85 -11.82 14.85 -22.57
CA GLN A 85 -13.21 14.51 -22.25
C GLN A 85 -14.01 15.74 -21.81
N VAL A 86 -13.49 16.52 -20.86
CA VAL A 86 -14.18 17.72 -20.35
C VAL A 86 -14.30 18.78 -21.44
N GLU A 87 -13.25 19.02 -22.23
CA GLU A 87 -13.29 19.95 -23.36
C GLU A 87 -14.31 19.51 -24.44
N GLN A 88 -14.38 18.21 -24.72
CA GLN A 88 -15.39 17.65 -25.63
C GLN A 88 -16.82 17.81 -25.08
N ALA A 89 -17.03 17.54 -23.79
CA ALA A 89 -18.33 17.65 -23.13
C ALA A 89 -18.85 19.09 -23.08
N LEU A 90 -17.95 20.07 -22.96
CA LEU A 90 -18.30 21.50 -22.93
C LEU A 90 -18.44 22.11 -24.35
N GLY A 91 -17.74 21.54 -25.35
CA GLY A 91 -17.83 21.95 -26.74
C GLY A 91 -17.59 23.45 -26.97
N GLU A 92 -18.47 24.08 -27.77
CA GLU A 92 -18.38 25.51 -28.12
C GLU A 92 -18.55 26.46 -26.92
N ARG A 93 -19.10 26.01 -25.80
CA ARG A 93 -19.28 26.83 -24.59
C ARG A 93 -17.98 27.38 -24.01
N LEU A 94 -16.85 26.69 -24.23
CA LEU A 94 -15.52 27.20 -23.86
C LEU A 94 -14.91 28.14 -24.91
N GLN A 95 -15.34 28.04 -26.20
CA GLN A 95 -14.73 28.77 -27.28
C GLN A 95 -15.51 30.04 -27.70
N GLY A 96 -16.80 30.08 -27.43
CA GLY A 96 -17.69 31.18 -27.79
C GLY A 96 -18.49 31.78 -26.67
N GLY A 97 -18.22 31.34 -25.40
CA GLY A 97 -18.96 31.79 -24.23
C GLY A 97 -18.39 33.06 -23.64
N THR A 98 -19.23 33.77 -22.89
CA THR A 98 -18.84 34.93 -22.07
C THR A 98 -18.58 34.54 -20.62
N GLN A 99 -18.51 33.22 -20.31
CA GLN A 99 -18.28 32.75 -18.96
C GLN A 99 -16.78 32.67 -18.67
N PRO A 100 -16.29 33.43 -17.67
CA PRO A 100 -14.91 33.33 -17.23
C PRO A 100 -14.55 31.93 -16.76
N TRP A 101 -13.38 31.43 -17.15
CA TRP A 101 -12.91 30.10 -16.75
C TRP A 101 -11.41 30.04 -16.50
N ILE A 102 -11.01 29.10 -15.62
CA ILE A 102 -9.63 28.63 -15.46
C ILE A 102 -9.58 27.12 -15.64
N ARG A 103 -8.45 26.61 -16.15
CA ARG A 103 -8.21 25.18 -16.37
C ARG A 103 -6.85 24.81 -15.83
N VAL A 104 -6.80 23.68 -15.06
CA VAL A 104 -5.58 23.13 -14.50
C VAL A 104 -5.55 21.60 -14.70
N GLY A 105 -4.36 21.09 -15.05
CA GLY A 105 -4.12 19.68 -15.28
C GLY A 105 -4.30 19.25 -16.74
N GLY A 106 -3.81 18.05 -17.07
CA GLY A 106 -3.91 17.45 -18.41
C GLY A 106 -3.12 18.16 -19.51
N GLY A 107 -2.21 19.06 -19.12
CA GLY A 107 -1.41 19.89 -20.02
C GLY A 107 -1.18 21.29 -19.45
N PRO A 108 -0.68 22.24 -20.25
CA PRO A 108 -0.46 23.61 -19.78
C PRO A 108 -1.74 24.22 -19.20
N PRO A 109 -1.69 24.86 -18.03
CA PRO A 109 -2.83 25.54 -17.46
C PRO A 109 -3.24 26.73 -18.36
N GLY A 110 -4.51 27.15 -18.26
CA GLY A 110 -5.05 28.22 -19.08
C GLY A 110 -6.25 28.91 -18.45
N PHE A 111 -6.67 30.00 -19.06
CA PHE A 111 -7.88 30.74 -18.67
C PHE A 111 -8.49 31.43 -19.90
N GLY A 112 -9.76 31.75 -19.80
CA GLY A 112 -10.50 32.54 -20.81
C GLY A 112 -11.50 33.50 -20.18
N ASP A 113 -11.85 34.54 -20.92
CA ASP A 113 -12.80 35.61 -20.53
C ASP A 113 -12.46 36.28 -19.20
N LEU A 114 -11.18 36.39 -18.88
CA LEU A 114 -10.62 37.05 -17.71
C LEU A 114 -9.53 38.04 -18.12
N PRO A 115 -9.38 39.19 -17.40
CA PRO A 115 -8.18 40.02 -17.52
C PRO A 115 -6.92 39.18 -17.28
N ALA A 116 -5.88 39.34 -18.11
CA ALA A 116 -4.69 38.51 -18.11
C ALA A 116 -4.02 38.37 -16.72
N ALA A 117 -3.91 39.49 -15.97
CA ALA A 117 -3.34 39.50 -14.63
C ALA A 117 -4.18 38.68 -13.63
N LEU A 118 -5.50 38.80 -13.70
CA LEU A 118 -6.43 38.07 -12.83
C LEU A 118 -6.42 36.58 -13.17
N GLY A 119 -6.58 36.24 -14.47
CA GLY A 119 -6.58 34.84 -14.93
C GLY A 119 -5.31 34.11 -14.55
N GLY A 120 -4.15 34.73 -14.80
CA GLY A 120 -2.85 34.18 -14.39
C GLY A 120 -2.73 33.96 -12.87
N ARG A 121 -3.29 34.87 -12.08
CA ARG A 121 -3.27 34.78 -10.61
C ARG A 121 -4.19 33.67 -10.09
N LEU A 122 -5.42 33.57 -10.60
CA LEU A 122 -6.36 32.49 -10.24
C LEU A 122 -5.81 31.11 -10.61
N VAL A 123 -5.30 30.97 -11.83
CA VAL A 123 -4.58 29.75 -12.27
C VAL A 123 -3.41 29.47 -11.33
N GLY A 124 -2.62 30.48 -10.98
CA GLY A 124 -1.47 30.32 -10.08
C GLY A 124 -1.86 29.78 -8.70
N TYR A 125 -2.95 30.29 -8.09
CA TYR A 125 -3.45 29.78 -6.82
C TYR A 125 -3.91 28.33 -6.95
N TYR A 126 -4.70 27.99 -7.97
CA TYR A 126 -5.26 26.65 -8.11
C TYR A 126 -4.18 25.61 -8.49
N ALA A 127 -3.32 25.93 -9.45
CA ALA A 127 -2.29 25.00 -9.95
C ALA A 127 -1.19 24.69 -8.94
N ASN A 128 -0.83 25.66 -8.09
CA ASN A 128 0.13 25.41 -7.02
C ASN A 128 -0.52 24.70 -5.83
N GLY A 129 -1.81 24.91 -5.62
CA GLY A 129 -2.55 24.23 -4.55
C GLY A 129 -2.03 24.57 -3.14
N GLY A 130 -2.33 23.68 -2.21
CA GLY A 130 -2.12 23.89 -0.78
C GLY A 130 -3.17 24.82 -0.18
N GLU A 131 -3.46 24.63 1.11
CA GLU A 131 -4.55 25.34 1.78
C GLU A 131 -4.47 26.87 1.61
N ALA A 132 -3.27 27.44 1.80
CA ALA A 132 -3.08 28.89 1.73
C ALA A 132 -3.41 29.46 0.33
N ASN A 133 -3.00 28.80 -0.74
CA ASN A 133 -3.31 29.24 -2.10
C ASN A 133 -4.80 29.03 -2.42
N LEU A 134 -5.38 27.91 -2.02
CA LEU A 134 -6.78 27.58 -2.32
C LEU A 134 -7.75 28.51 -1.54
N ARG A 135 -7.43 28.89 -0.32
CA ARG A 135 -8.17 29.92 0.41
C ARG A 135 -8.08 31.29 -0.27
N ARG A 136 -6.87 31.66 -0.72
CA ARG A 136 -6.65 32.92 -1.45
C ARG A 136 -7.34 32.96 -2.80
N LEU A 137 -7.49 31.81 -3.48
CA LEU A 137 -8.28 31.70 -4.70
C LEU A 137 -9.72 32.23 -4.46
N PHE A 138 -10.42 31.70 -3.45
CA PHE A 138 -11.79 32.10 -3.19
C PHE A 138 -11.91 33.55 -2.68
N GLU A 139 -10.94 34.01 -1.90
CA GLU A 139 -10.87 35.42 -1.52
C GLU A 139 -10.63 36.33 -2.75
N ALA A 140 -9.80 35.89 -3.71
CA ALA A 140 -9.58 36.62 -4.96
C ALA A 140 -10.85 36.67 -5.82
N VAL A 141 -11.59 35.55 -5.91
CA VAL A 141 -12.88 35.49 -6.63
C VAL A 141 -13.90 36.42 -5.97
N ARG A 142 -14.04 36.39 -4.64
CA ARG A 142 -14.92 37.30 -3.90
C ARG A 142 -14.59 38.76 -4.15
N ARG A 143 -13.29 39.13 -4.07
CA ARG A 143 -12.86 40.51 -4.32
C ARG A 143 -13.15 40.93 -5.75
N TRP A 144 -12.81 40.10 -6.72
CA TRP A 144 -13.08 40.37 -8.13
C TRP A 144 -14.58 40.59 -8.39
N HIS A 145 -15.44 39.70 -7.90
CA HIS A 145 -16.89 39.83 -8.01
C HIS A 145 -17.43 41.13 -7.37
N ALA A 146 -16.84 41.55 -6.26
CA ALA A 146 -17.18 42.82 -5.58
C ALA A 146 -16.49 44.06 -6.20
N GLY A 147 -15.76 43.93 -7.30
CA GLY A 147 -15.02 45.05 -7.92
C GLY A 147 -13.84 45.58 -7.06
N LEU A 148 -13.34 44.79 -6.10
CA LEU A 148 -12.25 45.16 -5.21
C LEU A 148 -10.90 44.75 -5.78
N PRO A 149 -9.78 45.44 -5.43
CA PRO A 149 -8.44 45.10 -5.92
C PRO A 149 -8.00 43.71 -5.48
N VAL A 150 -7.69 42.80 -6.43
CA VAL A 150 -7.18 41.46 -6.17
C VAL A 150 -5.65 41.49 -5.89
N ASP A 151 -4.97 42.50 -6.38
CA ASP A 151 -3.50 42.67 -6.22
C ASP A 151 -3.08 42.92 -4.76
N ALA A 152 -4.03 43.30 -3.89
CA ALA A 152 -3.82 43.45 -2.46
C ALA A 152 -3.56 42.08 -1.76
N LEU A 153 -3.93 40.97 -2.39
CA LEU A 153 -3.64 39.64 -1.86
C LEU A 153 -2.20 39.24 -2.12
N PRO A 154 -1.57 38.42 -1.25
CA PRO A 154 -0.26 37.83 -1.54
C PRO A 154 -0.23 37.08 -2.88
N ALA A 155 0.87 37.10 -3.59
CA ALA A 155 1.05 36.32 -4.81
C ALA A 155 0.89 34.81 -4.55
N PRO A 156 0.52 34.00 -5.58
CA PRO A 156 0.50 32.55 -5.46
C PRO A 156 1.85 32.02 -4.99
N GLN A 157 1.82 31.17 -3.97
CA GLN A 157 3.03 30.51 -3.47
C GLN A 157 3.30 29.28 -4.34
N PRO A 158 4.48 29.19 -5.00
CA PRO A 158 4.79 28.04 -5.84
C PRO A 158 4.98 26.79 -4.98
N LEU A 159 4.40 25.69 -5.40
CA LEU A 159 4.73 24.35 -4.88
C LEU A 159 5.85 23.76 -5.74
N ALA A 160 7.00 23.50 -5.14
CA ALA A 160 8.16 22.93 -5.82
C ALA A 160 7.81 21.60 -6.52
N GLN A 161 8.57 21.24 -7.57
CA GLN A 161 8.41 19.96 -8.29
C GLN A 161 8.94 18.78 -7.47
N ALA A 162 9.86 19.03 -6.53
CA ALA A 162 10.38 18.04 -5.60
C ALA A 162 10.48 18.65 -4.20
N GLY A 163 10.38 17.82 -3.15
CA GLY A 163 10.52 18.26 -1.77
C GLY A 163 10.18 17.15 -0.77
N PHE A 164 10.28 17.50 0.51
CA PHE A 164 10.00 16.59 1.62
C PHE A 164 8.88 17.12 2.49
N TYR A 165 8.09 16.21 3.02
CA TYR A 165 6.90 16.51 3.82
C TYR A 165 6.90 15.76 5.15
N HIS A 166 6.45 16.44 6.18
CA HIS A 166 6.03 15.83 7.43
C HIS A 166 4.86 16.62 8.03
N PRO A 167 3.81 15.95 8.56
CA PRO A 167 2.61 16.62 9.07
C PRO A 167 2.87 17.55 10.25
N ASP A 168 3.92 17.30 11.02
CA ASP A 168 4.27 18.10 12.22
C ASP A 168 5.31 19.19 11.92
N ALA A 169 5.77 19.28 10.67
CA ALA A 169 6.66 20.35 10.24
C ALA A 169 5.86 21.64 9.91
N PRO A 170 6.43 22.82 10.15
CA PRO A 170 5.71 24.08 9.90
C PRO A 170 5.46 24.33 8.40
N ALA A 171 6.23 23.73 7.52
CA ALA A 171 6.11 23.79 6.06
C ALA A 171 6.89 22.64 5.43
N PRO A 172 6.59 22.30 4.16
CA PRO A 172 7.41 21.37 3.39
C PRO A 172 8.85 21.89 3.21
N PHE A 173 9.79 20.95 3.10
CA PHE A 173 11.22 21.26 2.90
C PHE A 173 11.60 21.13 1.42
N ALA A 174 12.42 22.06 0.93
CA ALA A 174 12.93 21.99 -0.44
C ALA A 174 14.04 20.96 -0.61
N GLY A 175 14.77 20.62 0.46
CA GLY A 175 15.92 19.73 0.41
C GLY A 175 16.00 18.75 1.58
N LEU A 176 16.69 17.65 1.35
CA LEU A 176 16.89 16.58 2.32
C LEU A 176 17.66 17.07 3.57
N ALA A 177 18.67 17.93 3.41
CA ALA A 177 19.51 18.39 4.51
C ALA A 177 18.69 19.12 5.59
N ASP A 178 17.80 20.02 5.18
CA ASP A 178 16.93 20.76 6.09
C ASP A 178 15.90 19.83 6.76
N TYR A 179 15.36 18.86 5.99
CA TYR A 179 14.45 17.87 6.52
C TYR A 179 15.11 16.99 7.58
N LEU A 180 16.33 16.51 7.33
CA LEU A 180 17.09 15.71 8.30
C LEU A 180 17.52 16.53 9.52
N ALA A 181 17.89 17.79 9.34
CA ALA A 181 18.21 18.69 10.45
C ALA A 181 16.98 18.92 11.35
N TRP A 182 15.80 19.12 10.76
CA TRP A 182 14.55 19.19 11.52
C TRP A 182 14.25 17.89 12.25
N GLY A 183 14.44 16.75 11.58
CA GLY A 183 14.18 15.41 12.13
C GLY A 183 15.16 14.96 13.22
N ALA A 184 16.35 15.59 13.32
CA ALA A 184 17.41 15.19 14.24
C ALA A 184 17.01 15.20 15.73
N SER A 185 16.02 16.00 16.11
CA SER A 185 15.45 16.02 17.47
C SER A 185 14.29 15.05 17.69
N ARG A 186 13.79 14.41 16.62
CA ARG A 186 12.62 13.51 16.64
C ARG A 186 13.00 12.05 16.57
N TRP A 187 13.99 11.72 15.73
CA TRP A 187 14.37 10.35 15.43
C TRP A 187 15.68 9.99 16.11
N ALA A 188 15.81 8.74 16.54
CA ALA A 188 17.08 8.23 17.02
C ALA A 188 18.14 8.33 15.90
N SER A 189 19.38 8.56 16.26
CA SER A 189 20.47 8.75 15.28
C SER A 189 20.73 7.53 14.40
N ASP A 190 20.37 6.33 14.88
CA ASP A 190 20.47 5.03 14.20
C ASP A 190 19.12 4.54 13.65
N ALA A 191 18.06 5.36 13.75
CA ALA A 191 16.75 5.01 13.21
C ALA A 191 16.83 4.72 11.71
N PRO A 192 16.24 3.61 11.22
CA PRO A 192 16.23 3.28 9.80
C PRO A 192 15.46 4.32 9.02
N ARG A 193 16.07 4.84 7.95
CA ARG A 193 15.44 5.80 7.05
C ARG A 193 14.61 5.10 6.01
N ILE A 194 13.30 5.32 6.06
CA ILE A 194 12.32 4.75 5.13
C ILE A 194 11.80 5.86 4.22
N ALA A 195 12.02 5.73 2.91
CA ALA A 195 11.49 6.69 1.96
C ALA A 195 10.06 6.34 1.56
N PHE A 196 9.13 7.24 1.83
CA PHE A 196 7.74 7.18 1.38
C PHE A 196 7.59 8.06 0.15
N LEU A 197 7.41 7.43 -1.03
CA LEU A 197 7.23 8.15 -2.29
C LEU A 197 5.77 8.60 -2.39
N ILE A 198 5.52 9.88 -2.16
CA ILE A 198 4.17 10.45 -2.06
C ILE A 198 3.80 11.23 -3.32
N PRO A 199 2.51 11.27 -3.72
CA PRO A 199 2.10 12.07 -4.85
C PRO A 199 2.13 13.57 -4.51
N ARG A 200 2.74 14.39 -5.38
CA ARG A 200 2.72 15.86 -5.26
C ARG A 200 1.29 16.40 -5.14
N GLY A 201 0.33 15.73 -5.82
CA GLY A 201 -1.08 16.07 -5.76
C GLY A 201 -1.68 15.99 -4.36
N ALA A 202 -1.21 15.09 -3.48
CA ALA A 202 -1.70 15.02 -2.10
C ALA A 202 -1.39 16.32 -1.32
N ILE A 203 -0.21 16.89 -1.56
CA ILE A 203 0.18 18.19 -0.96
C ILE A 203 -0.60 19.34 -1.61
N ALA A 204 -0.69 19.35 -2.95
CA ALA A 204 -1.41 20.40 -3.69
C ALA A 204 -2.90 20.45 -3.34
N ASP A 205 -3.53 19.30 -3.17
CA ASP A 205 -4.95 19.16 -2.86
C ASP A 205 -5.25 19.20 -1.34
N ALA A 206 -4.20 19.32 -0.52
CA ALA A 206 -4.26 19.25 0.95
C ALA A 206 -4.95 17.95 1.45
N GLN A 207 -4.75 16.83 0.75
CA GLN A 207 -5.33 15.51 1.04
C GLN A 207 -4.25 14.56 1.60
N THR A 208 -3.63 14.94 2.70
CA THR A 208 -2.48 14.22 3.29
C THR A 208 -2.85 13.27 4.42
N GLY A 209 -4.12 13.24 4.89
CA GLY A 209 -4.50 12.56 6.13
C GLY A 209 -4.04 11.10 6.26
N ALA A 210 -4.13 10.30 5.19
CA ALA A 210 -3.63 8.93 5.19
C ALA A 210 -2.09 8.87 5.26
N ILE A 211 -1.41 9.79 4.58
CA ILE A 211 0.05 9.92 4.61
C ILE A 211 0.49 10.34 6.02
N ASP A 212 -0.15 11.33 6.61
CA ASP A 212 0.16 11.87 7.95
C ASP A 212 0.13 10.75 9.01
N GLU A 213 -0.93 9.97 8.99
CA GLU A 213 -1.08 8.85 9.94
C GLU A 213 -0.04 7.75 9.68
N LEU A 214 0.27 7.45 8.40
CA LEU A 214 1.29 6.45 8.07
C LEU A 214 2.68 6.89 8.56
N LEU A 215 3.06 8.15 8.36
CA LEU A 215 4.35 8.67 8.83
C LEU A 215 4.47 8.61 10.35
N ARG A 216 3.41 9.02 11.08
CA ARG A 216 3.39 8.92 12.54
C ARG A 216 3.44 7.48 13.05
N ARG A 217 2.85 6.52 12.32
CA ARG A 217 2.98 5.09 12.64
C ARG A 217 4.39 4.60 12.40
N SER A 218 5.02 4.97 11.28
CA SER A 218 6.42 4.65 11.01
C SER A 218 7.35 5.16 12.13
N GLU A 219 7.12 6.37 12.63
CA GLU A 219 7.87 6.89 13.80
C GLU A 219 7.65 6.04 15.07
N ARG A 220 6.42 5.56 15.31
CA ARG A 220 6.14 4.65 16.45
C ARG A 220 6.86 3.30 16.33
N HIS A 221 7.16 2.85 15.11
CA HIS A 221 8.04 1.70 14.82
C HIS A 221 9.53 2.02 14.96
N GLY A 222 9.89 3.22 15.43
CA GLY A 222 11.29 3.63 15.58
C GLY A 222 11.99 3.92 14.25
N GLN A 223 11.25 4.13 13.18
CA GLN A 223 11.76 4.46 11.86
C GLN A 223 11.83 5.98 11.67
N ALA A 224 12.73 6.45 10.80
CA ALA A 224 12.81 7.84 10.35
C ALA A 224 12.14 7.96 8.97
N PRO A 225 10.86 8.39 8.88
CA PRO A 225 10.16 8.47 7.63
C PRO A 225 10.62 9.66 6.80
N LEU A 226 10.98 9.44 5.53
CA LEU A 226 11.34 10.45 4.54
C LEU A 226 10.22 10.51 3.50
N ALA A 227 9.16 11.29 3.74
CA ALA A 227 8.11 11.46 2.74
C ALA A 227 8.57 12.44 1.67
N VAL A 228 8.68 11.98 0.44
CA VAL A 228 9.25 12.71 -0.69
C VAL A 228 8.31 12.69 -1.88
N TRP A 229 8.12 13.84 -2.51
CA TRP A 229 7.60 13.94 -3.87
C TRP A 229 8.69 14.45 -4.80
N PHE A 230 8.62 14.12 -6.06
CA PHE A 230 9.65 14.45 -7.05
C PHE A 230 9.03 14.55 -8.45
N ASP A 231 9.78 15.16 -9.38
CA ASP A 231 9.42 15.17 -10.79
C ASP A 231 9.70 13.79 -11.41
N ASP A 232 8.63 13.02 -11.66
CA ASP A 232 8.74 11.66 -12.20
C ASP A 232 9.21 11.63 -13.67
N SER A 233 9.26 12.76 -14.36
CA SER A 233 9.89 12.89 -15.68
C SER A 233 11.42 12.93 -15.62
N ASP A 234 12.01 13.31 -14.48
CA ASP A 234 13.45 13.28 -14.26
C ASP A 234 13.92 11.83 -14.03
N PRO A 235 14.77 11.26 -14.90
CA PRO A 235 15.25 9.89 -14.75
C PRO A 235 16.16 9.65 -13.55
N GLU A 236 16.63 10.71 -12.90
CA GLU A 236 17.52 10.67 -11.75
C GLU A 236 16.89 11.27 -10.48
N ALA A 237 15.57 11.39 -10.45
CA ALA A 237 14.86 12.11 -9.40
C ALA A 237 15.11 11.53 -7.99
N LEU A 238 15.06 10.20 -7.84
CA LEU A 238 15.30 9.55 -6.55
C LEU A 238 16.76 9.62 -6.13
N ARG A 239 17.68 9.41 -7.06
CA ARG A 239 19.12 9.56 -6.81
C ARG A 239 19.47 10.96 -6.30
N LYS A 240 18.88 12.00 -6.91
CA LYS A 240 19.06 13.39 -6.49
C LYS A 240 18.41 13.66 -5.13
N SER A 241 17.19 13.16 -4.92
CA SER A 241 16.45 13.35 -3.66
C SER A 241 17.17 12.73 -2.47
N PHE A 242 17.82 11.58 -2.65
CA PHE A 242 18.47 10.84 -1.56
C PHE A 242 19.98 10.95 -1.54
N ALA A 243 20.56 11.88 -2.30
CA ALA A 243 22.00 12.07 -2.32
C ALA A 243 22.55 12.34 -0.90
N GLY A 244 23.42 11.45 -0.42
CA GLY A 244 23.98 11.52 0.93
C GLY A 244 23.10 10.96 2.05
N ALA A 245 21.93 10.36 1.73
CA ALA A 245 21.14 9.63 2.70
C ALA A 245 21.34 8.12 2.55
N ASP A 246 21.47 7.44 3.69
CA ASP A 246 21.38 5.98 3.78
C ASP A 246 19.91 5.58 3.92
N VAL A 247 19.22 5.48 2.76
CA VAL A 247 17.83 4.98 2.70
C VAL A 247 17.86 3.46 2.74
N GLN A 248 17.06 2.85 3.61
CA GLN A 248 17.10 1.40 3.85
C GLN A 248 15.91 0.63 3.27
N ALA A 249 14.82 1.34 2.91
CA ALA A 249 13.69 0.80 2.16
C ALA A 249 12.89 1.94 1.53
N LEU A 250 12.14 1.60 0.47
CA LEU A 250 11.18 2.51 -0.16
C LEU A 250 9.76 1.94 -0.04
N VAL A 251 8.79 2.82 0.19
CA VAL A 251 7.36 2.52 0.15
C VAL A 251 6.71 3.44 -0.88
N ASN A 252 6.17 2.87 -1.94
CA ASN A 252 5.54 3.66 -2.99
C ASN A 252 4.05 3.86 -2.70
N LEU A 253 3.61 5.13 -2.59
CA LEU A 253 2.21 5.53 -2.41
C LEU A 253 1.64 6.24 -3.64
N GLN A 254 2.38 6.30 -4.74
CA GLN A 254 1.96 7.04 -5.92
C GLN A 254 1.93 6.19 -7.19
N HIS A 255 1.29 6.69 -8.22
CA HIS A 255 1.40 6.14 -9.57
C HIS A 255 2.67 6.68 -10.21
N LEU A 256 3.72 5.86 -10.25
CA LEU A 256 4.96 6.19 -10.92
C LEU A 256 4.83 6.06 -12.44
N GLN A 257 5.55 6.91 -13.14
CA GLN A 257 5.75 6.86 -14.58
C GLN A 257 7.23 6.55 -14.86
N ASN A 258 7.67 6.65 -16.10
CA ASN A 258 9.07 6.44 -16.47
C ASN A 258 9.70 5.16 -15.87
N GLY A 259 8.99 4.03 -16.01
CA GLY A 259 9.36 2.75 -15.38
C GLY A 259 10.81 2.31 -15.58
N PRO A 260 11.40 2.43 -16.81
CA PRO A 260 12.81 2.09 -17.02
C PRO A 260 13.77 2.88 -16.14
N ALA A 261 13.54 4.19 -15.96
CA ALA A 261 14.36 5.02 -15.09
C ALA A 261 14.18 4.64 -13.62
N ARG A 262 12.94 4.45 -13.16
CA ARG A 262 12.64 3.99 -11.79
C ARG A 262 13.28 2.65 -11.48
N ARG A 263 13.22 1.69 -12.40
CA ARG A 263 13.89 0.40 -12.25
C ARG A 263 15.42 0.56 -12.09
N ALA A 264 16.03 1.41 -12.90
CA ALA A 264 17.47 1.67 -12.80
C ALA A 264 17.85 2.28 -11.44
N GLU A 265 17.06 3.22 -10.92
CA GLU A 265 17.27 3.82 -9.61
C GLU A 265 17.05 2.84 -8.46
N PHE A 266 16.01 1.99 -8.52
CA PHE A 266 15.79 0.95 -7.50
C PHE A 266 16.93 -0.06 -7.44
N LEU A 267 17.45 -0.48 -8.60
CA LEU A 267 18.63 -1.34 -8.67
C LEU A 267 19.88 -0.66 -8.08
N ALA A 268 20.06 0.63 -8.34
CA ALA A 268 21.21 1.38 -7.82
C ALA A 268 21.13 1.62 -6.31
N LEU A 269 19.92 1.78 -5.76
CA LEU A 269 19.70 1.93 -4.32
C LEU A 269 19.86 0.60 -3.57
N ASP A 270 19.61 -0.54 -4.23
CA ASP A 270 19.71 -1.88 -3.68
C ASP A 270 18.97 -2.06 -2.34
N VAL A 271 17.74 -1.58 -2.26
CA VAL A 271 16.89 -1.67 -1.07
C VAL A 271 15.52 -2.27 -1.42
N PRO A 272 14.80 -2.84 -0.44
CA PRO A 272 13.42 -3.27 -0.65
C PRO A 272 12.54 -2.11 -1.13
N VAL A 273 11.70 -2.37 -2.14
CA VAL A 273 10.72 -1.40 -2.66
C VAL A 273 9.33 -2.01 -2.57
N LEU A 274 8.53 -1.53 -1.63
CA LEU A 274 7.19 -2.04 -1.36
C LEU A 274 6.14 -1.20 -2.08
N GLN A 275 5.17 -1.89 -2.69
CA GLN A 275 4.07 -1.24 -3.40
C GLN A 275 2.84 -1.12 -2.51
N THR A 276 2.24 0.06 -2.46
CA THR A 276 0.95 0.25 -1.80
C THR A 276 -0.14 0.66 -2.78
N LEU A 277 -1.39 0.41 -2.39
CA LEU A 277 -2.58 0.76 -3.15
C LEU A 277 -3.60 1.44 -2.24
N GLY A 278 -4.46 2.28 -2.84
CA GLY A 278 -5.69 2.78 -2.22
C GLY A 278 -6.91 2.15 -2.87
N TYR A 279 -7.88 1.74 -2.08
CA TYR A 279 -9.20 1.36 -2.55
C TYR A 279 -10.04 2.63 -2.78
N ARG A 280 -10.46 2.87 -4.03
CA ARG A 280 -11.12 4.11 -4.43
C ARG A 280 -12.62 3.94 -4.72
N ASP A 281 -13.12 2.71 -4.63
CA ASP A 281 -14.51 2.39 -4.98
C ASP A 281 -15.45 2.38 -3.75
N GLY A 282 -14.94 2.79 -2.57
CA GLY A 282 -15.71 2.87 -1.33
C GLY A 282 -14.83 3.00 -0.08
N ASN A 283 -15.44 2.77 1.08
CA ASN A 283 -14.78 2.81 2.38
C ASN A 283 -14.13 1.46 2.75
N GLU A 284 -13.58 1.35 3.96
CA GLU A 284 -12.92 0.12 4.45
C GLU A 284 -13.90 -1.07 4.50
N ALA A 285 -15.16 -0.85 4.89
CA ALA A 285 -16.15 -1.92 4.94
C ALA A 285 -16.51 -2.41 3.51
N ASP A 286 -16.63 -1.48 2.56
CA ASP A 286 -16.85 -1.82 1.15
C ASP A 286 -15.68 -2.63 0.58
N TRP A 287 -14.44 -2.24 0.93
CA TRP A 287 -13.24 -2.99 0.52
C TRP A 287 -13.19 -4.37 1.17
N LEU A 288 -13.51 -4.51 2.44
CA LEU A 288 -13.57 -5.82 3.11
C LEU A 288 -14.61 -6.74 2.47
N ALA A 289 -15.76 -6.20 2.06
CA ALA A 289 -16.80 -6.94 1.37
C ALA A 289 -16.47 -7.26 -0.11
N ALA A 290 -15.51 -6.58 -0.74
CA ALA A 290 -15.13 -6.79 -2.12
C ALA A 290 -14.30 -8.08 -2.28
N ALA A 291 -14.93 -9.20 -2.61
CA ALA A 291 -14.28 -10.52 -2.71
C ALA A 291 -13.08 -10.52 -3.67
N SER A 292 -13.17 -9.83 -4.81
CA SER A 292 -12.06 -9.71 -5.78
C SER A 292 -11.02 -8.64 -5.42
N GLY A 293 -11.24 -7.82 -4.39
CA GLY A 293 -10.36 -6.73 -4.01
C GLY A 293 -10.46 -5.51 -4.94
N VAL A 294 -9.31 -4.91 -5.31
CA VAL A 294 -9.30 -3.70 -6.15
C VAL A 294 -9.74 -3.96 -7.60
N ALA A 295 -10.30 -2.95 -8.25
CA ALA A 295 -10.75 -3.02 -9.64
C ALA A 295 -9.61 -3.42 -10.59
N PRO A 296 -9.88 -4.12 -11.72
CA PRO A 296 -8.88 -4.56 -12.68
C PRO A 296 -7.98 -3.42 -13.20
N ARG A 297 -8.56 -2.24 -13.47
CA ARG A 297 -7.80 -1.04 -13.90
C ARG A 297 -6.78 -0.58 -12.84
N THR A 298 -7.16 -0.63 -11.56
CA THR A 298 -6.27 -0.31 -10.44
C THR A 298 -5.16 -1.35 -10.32
N ALA A 299 -5.50 -2.64 -10.45
CA ALA A 299 -4.52 -3.71 -10.44
C ALA A 299 -3.50 -3.59 -11.59
N ALA A 300 -3.93 -3.24 -12.82
CA ALA A 300 -3.02 -3.04 -13.94
C ALA A 300 -2.00 -1.92 -13.65
N ALA A 301 -2.47 -0.77 -13.15
CA ALA A 301 -1.64 0.40 -12.91
C ALA A 301 -0.75 0.28 -11.66
N PHE A 302 -1.25 -0.34 -10.58
CA PHE A 302 -0.59 -0.35 -9.28
C PHE A 302 -0.06 -1.72 -8.84
N LEU A 303 -0.30 -2.80 -9.59
CA LEU A 303 0.32 -4.11 -9.38
C LEU A 303 1.14 -4.51 -10.60
N GLY A 304 0.50 -4.72 -11.75
CA GLY A 304 1.14 -5.32 -12.91
C GLY A 304 2.31 -4.49 -13.45
N MET A 305 2.16 -3.20 -13.59
CA MET A 305 3.24 -2.32 -14.08
C MET A 305 4.38 -2.19 -13.06
N PRO A 306 4.13 -1.85 -11.78
CA PRO A 306 5.20 -1.71 -10.78
C PRO A 306 6.02 -2.99 -10.55
N GLU A 307 5.40 -4.16 -10.64
CA GLU A 307 6.10 -5.45 -10.55
C GLU A 307 7.22 -5.60 -11.59
N THR A 308 7.04 -5.04 -12.78
CA THR A 308 8.07 -5.08 -13.84
C THR A 308 9.26 -4.19 -13.54
N TRP A 309 9.12 -3.26 -12.62
CA TRP A 309 10.17 -2.33 -12.19
C TRP A 309 10.91 -2.77 -10.92
N GLY A 310 10.47 -3.87 -10.30
CA GLY A 310 11.11 -4.45 -9.13
C GLY A 310 10.40 -4.16 -7.81
N MET A 311 9.17 -3.63 -7.85
CA MET A 311 8.36 -3.47 -6.64
C MET A 311 7.75 -4.79 -6.19
N SER A 312 7.66 -4.99 -4.89
CA SER A 312 7.15 -6.22 -4.26
C SER A 312 6.15 -5.92 -3.15
N ASP A 313 5.64 -6.98 -2.53
CA ASP A 313 4.78 -6.91 -1.34
C ASP A 313 3.55 -5.98 -1.49
N PRO A 314 2.75 -6.09 -2.56
CA PRO A 314 1.64 -5.18 -2.79
C PRO A 314 0.59 -5.28 -1.67
N LEU A 315 0.22 -4.13 -1.09
CA LEU A 315 -0.77 -4.07 -0.02
C LEU A 315 -1.70 -2.87 -0.18
N VAL A 316 -3.01 -3.10 -0.05
CA VAL A 316 -4.01 -2.02 0.00
C VAL A 316 -4.00 -1.42 1.41
N ILE A 317 -3.58 -0.17 1.56
CA ILE A 317 -3.40 0.46 2.86
C ILE A 317 -4.40 1.56 3.19
N SER A 318 -5.18 2.01 2.21
CA SER A 318 -6.17 3.06 2.41
C SER A 318 -7.46 2.78 1.65
N ALA A 319 -8.57 3.32 2.15
CA ALA A 319 -9.88 3.35 1.50
C ALA A 319 -10.45 4.78 1.61
N LEU A 320 -11.60 5.06 1.01
CA LEU A 320 -12.21 6.38 1.12
C LEU A 320 -13.10 6.47 2.37
N GLU A 321 -12.93 7.54 3.14
CA GLU A 321 -13.87 7.93 4.18
C GLU A 321 -14.27 9.39 3.91
N ASN A 322 -15.56 9.64 3.79
CA ASN A 322 -16.08 10.97 3.40
C ASN A 322 -15.44 11.52 2.13
N GLY A 323 -15.11 10.63 1.17
CA GLY A 323 -14.51 11.01 -0.10
C GLY A 323 -13.01 11.32 -0.06
N GLU A 324 -12.34 11.14 1.08
CA GLU A 324 -10.89 11.33 1.23
C GLU A 324 -10.18 10.01 1.55
N PRO A 325 -8.92 9.83 1.12
CA PRO A 325 -8.13 8.67 1.51
C PRO A 325 -7.94 8.64 3.03
N LYS A 326 -8.33 7.52 3.65
CA LYS A 326 -8.10 7.21 5.05
C LYS A 326 -7.29 5.94 5.17
N LEU A 327 -6.29 5.97 6.03
CA LEU A 327 -5.44 4.82 6.30
C LEU A 327 -6.24 3.73 7.02
N MET A 328 -6.12 2.50 6.57
CA MET A 328 -6.66 1.32 7.22
C MET A 328 -5.64 0.80 8.23
N ALA A 329 -5.95 0.91 9.52
CA ALA A 329 -5.00 0.68 10.61
C ALA A 329 -4.32 -0.71 10.53
N GLY A 330 -5.08 -1.79 10.39
CA GLY A 330 -4.52 -3.15 10.34
C GLY A 330 -3.63 -3.40 9.12
N GLN A 331 -3.98 -2.80 7.97
CA GLN A 331 -3.18 -2.91 6.74
C GLN A 331 -1.87 -2.13 6.86
N ALA A 332 -1.91 -0.95 7.47
CA ALA A 332 -0.73 -0.13 7.70
C ALA A 332 0.26 -0.81 8.68
N GLU A 333 -0.24 -1.41 9.77
CA GLU A 333 0.61 -2.18 10.68
C GLU A 333 1.26 -3.36 9.95
N ALA A 334 0.51 -4.13 9.15
CA ALA A 334 1.06 -5.24 8.37
C ALA A 334 2.13 -4.80 7.34
N LEU A 335 2.06 -3.57 6.83
CA LEU A 335 3.10 -2.97 6.00
C LEU A 335 4.36 -2.67 6.84
N LEU A 336 4.19 -2.03 7.99
CA LEU A 336 5.29 -1.62 8.86
C LEU A 336 5.98 -2.81 9.52
N ASP A 337 5.22 -3.80 9.98
CA ASP A 337 5.77 -5.07 10.49
C ASP A 337 6.63 -5.78 9.43
N LYS A 338 6.15 -5.81 8.18
CA LYS A 338 6.94 -6.39 7.07
C LYS A 338 8.21 -5.59 6.80
N LEU A 339 8.15 -4.27 6.85
CA LEU A 339 9.34 -3.42 6.75
C LEU A 339 10.36 -3.74 7.85
N ASP A 340 9.92 -3.84 9.11
CA ASP A 340 10.80 -4.17 10.23
C ASP A 340 11.49 -5.52 10.03
N ARG A 341 10.77 -6.53 9.52
CA ARG A 341 11.36 -7.84 9.18
C ARG A 341 12.38 -7.76 8.05
N LEU A 342 12.09 -7.01 6.99
CA LEU A 342 13.02 -6.81 5.88
C LEU A 342 14.28 -6.07 6.33
N LEU A 343 14.14 -5.03 7.15
CA LEU A 343 15.25 -4.29 7.75
C LEU A 343 16.08 -5.19 8.66
N ARG A 344 15.44 -5.97 9.52
CA ARG A 344 16.09 -6.95 10.38
C ARG A 344 16.88 -7.97 9.55
N LEU A 345 16.25 -8.55 8.50
CA LEU A 345 16.90 -9.51 7.62
C LEU A 345 18.17 -8.93 6.96
N ARG A 346 18.16 -7.65 6.58
CA ARG A 346 19.33 -6.99 6.01
C ARG A 346 20.44 -6.73 7.02
N ARG A 347 20.09 -6.37 8.25
CA ARG A 347 21.06 -5.98 9.31
C ARG A 347 21.70 -7.16 10.02
N LEU A 348 20.98 -8.28 10.17
CA LEU A 348 21.52 -9.45 10.83
C LEU A 348 22.74 -10.00 10.10
N PRO A 349 23.81 -10.37 10.80
CA PRO A 349 24.90 -11.17 10.23
C PRO A 349 24.36 -12.48 9.67
N ALA A 350 24.92 -12.96 8.56
CA ALA A 350 24.51 -14.22 7.93
C ALA A 350 24.49 -15.40 8.91
N ALA A 351 25.46 -15.46 9.80
CA ALA A 351 25.59 -16.52 10.80
C ALA A 351 24.45 -16.55 11.84
N ASP A 352 23.76 -15.43 12.05
CA ASP A 352 22.72 -15.31 13.08
C ASP A 352 21.29 -15.40 12.49
N LYS A 353 21.18 -15.44 11.15
CA LYS A 353 19.89 -15.60 10.49
C LYS A 353 19.35 -17.01 10.63
N HIS A 354 18.05 -17.10 10.93
CA HIS A 354 17.28 -18.34 10.93
C HIS A 354 16.44 -18.40 9.66
N LEU A 355 16.63 -19.43 8.85
CA LEU A 355 15.90 -19.62 7.60
C LEU A 355 14.99 -20.83 7.73
N ALA A 356 13.74 -20.71 7.25
CA ALA A 356 12.87 -21.85 7.00
C ALA A 356 12.80 -22.13 5.51
N LEU A 357 12.91 -23.40 5.12
CA LEU A 357 12.80 -23.83 3.74
C LEU A 357 11.71 -24.89 3.65
N MET A 358 10.61 -24.54 2.98
CA MET A 358 9.52 -25.45 2.66
C MET A 358 9.69 -25.97 1.25
N PHE A 359 9.97 -27.28 1.11
CA PHE A 359 10.04 -27.88 -0.21
C PHE A 359 8.68 -28.44 -0.64
N TRP A 360 8.39 -28.35 -1.92
CA TRP A 360 7.17 -28.84 -2.52
C TRP A 360 7.32 -30.29 -2.98
N ASN A 361 6.23 -31.05 -2.97
CA ASN A 361 6.16 -32.45 -3.37
C ASN A 361 5.14 -32.57 -4.52
N HIS A 362 5.60 -32.40 -5.75
CA HIS A 362 4.76 -32.50 -6.93
C HIS A 362 5.46 -33.22 -8.09
N PRO A 363 4.86 -34.22 -8.76
CA PRO A 363 3.58 -34.83 -8.39
C PRO A 363 3.62 -35.50 -7.03
N GLU A 364 2.43 -35.67 -6.43
CA GLU A 364 2.28 -36.24 -5.10
C GLU A 364 2.86 -37.63 -4.98
N GLY A 365 3.37 -37.97 -3.82
CA GLY A 365 3.90 -39.29 -3.51
C GLY A 365 4.88 -39.28 -2.37
N GLU A 366 4.75 -40.20 -1.44
CA GLU A 366 5.61 -40.29 -0.26
C GLU A 366 7.11 -40.33 -0.57
N LYS A 367 7.47 -40.91 -1.70
CA LYS A 367 8.87 -41.05 -2.14
C LYS A 367 9.27 -40.06 -3.22
N ASN A 368 8.36 -39.24 -3.66
CA ASN A 368 8.59 -38.29 -4.73
C ASN A 368 9.12 -36.96 -4.20
N VAL A 369 10.41 -36.75 -4.24
CA VAL A 369 11.05 -35.49 -3.82
C VAL A 369 11.37 -34.68 -5.07
N ALA A 370 10.35 -34.11 -5.69
CA ALA A 370 10.46 -33.35 -6.92
C ALA A 370 9.47 -32.16 -6.90
N ALA A 371 9.70 -31.19 -7.76
CA ALA A 371 8.77 -30.09 -8.02
C ALA A 371 8.80 -29.79 -9.53
N SER A 372 7.87 -30.40 -10.27
CA SER A 372 7.84 -30.33 -11.74
C SER A 372 9.19 -30.73 -12.35
N HIS A 373 9.89 -29.80 -12.99
CA HIS A 373 11.19 -30.03 -13.64
C HIS A 373 12.39 -29.72 -12.73
N LEU A 374 12.16 -29.35 -11.47
CA LEU A 374 13.22 -29.04 -10.51
C LEU A 374 13.70 -30.28 -9.79
N ASN A 375 14.98 -30.60 -9.89
CA ASN A 375 15.62 -31.58 -9.01
C ASN A 375 15.81 -30.97 -7.63
N VAL A 376 14.81 -31.18 -6.77
CA VAL A 376 14.78 -30.58 -5.42
C VAL A 376 15.97 -31.01 -4.57
N PRO A 377 16.33 -32.31 -4.44
CA PRO A 377 17.45 -32.71 -3.59
C PRO A 377 18.80 -32.13 -4.03
N ALA A 378 19.13 -32.23 -5.32
CA ALA A 378 20.39 -31.68 -5.85
C ALA A 378 20.45 -30.16 -5.66
N SER A 379 19.32 -29.47 -5.84
CA SER A 379 19.23 -28.03 -5.65
C SER A 379 19.35 -27.63 -4.17
N LEU A 380 18.79 -28.42 -3.25
CA LEU A 380 18.93 -28.20 -1.81
C LEU A 380 20.39 -28.41 -1.35
N ALA A 381 21.08 -29.43 -1.87
CA ALA A 381 22.49 -29.63 -1.56
C ALA A 381 23.33 -28.41 -1.97
N ARG A 382 23.17 -27.94 -3.21
CA ARG A 382 23.87 -26.74 -3.71
C ARG A 382 23.49 -25.47 -2.93
N LEU A 383 22.22 -25.29 -2.58
CA LEU A 383 21.77 -24.16 -1.77
C LEU A 383 22.41 -24.19 -0.38
N GLY A 384 22.47 -25.35 0.27
CA GLY A 384 23.13 -25.52 1.56
C GLY A 384 24.62 -25.14 1.52
N GLU A 385 25.34 -25.59 0.46
CA GLU A 385 26.73 -25.21 0.23
C GLU A 385 26.90 -23.71 -0.01
N ALA A 386 26.05 -23.11 -0.84
CA ALA A 386 26.08 -21.68 -1.14
C ALA A 386 25.80 -20.83 0.10
N LEU A 387 24.79 -21.19 0.90
CA LEU A 387 24.48 -20.51 2.16
C LEU A 387 25.66 -20.59 3.13
N ARG A 388 26.26 -21.77 3.28
CA ARG A 388 27.44 -21.93 4.14
C ARG A 388 28.62 -21.08 3.65
N ALA A 389 28.88 -21.07 2.33
CA ALA A 389 29.93 -20.24 1.73
C ALA A 389 29.68 -18.74 1.95
N ALA A 390 28.40 -18.32 1.98
CA ALA A 390 27.98 -16.96 2.31
C ALA A 390 27.96 -16.64 3.82
N GLY A 391 28.44 -17.55 4.67
CA GLY A 391 28.59 -17.33 6.11
C GLY A 391 27.39 -17.70 6.97
N TYR A 392 26.35 -18.33 6.41
CA TYR A 392 25.23 -18.84 7.20
C TYR A 392 25.62 -20.10 7.99
N ARG A 393 25.05 -20.28 9.16
CA ARG A 393 25.24 -21.50 9.98
C ARG A 393 24.32 -22.61 9.51
N VAL A 394 24.63 -23.20 8.38
CA VAL A 394 23.84 -24.29 7.78
C VAL A 394 24.70 -25.56 7.74
N ALA A 395 24.15 -26.68 8.22
CA ALA A 395 24.74 -27.99 8.03
C ALA A 395 24.47 -28.45 6.59
N THR A 396 25.51 -28.81 5.87
CA THR A 396 25.42 -29.34 4.52
C THR A 396 25.23 -30.85 4.53
N SER A 397 24.47 -31.34 3.56
CA SER A 397 24.27 -32.76 3.30
C SER A 397 24.39 -33.00 1.80
N ASP A 398 24.84 -34.19 1.41
CA ASP A 398 24.83 -34.59 0.02
C ASP A 398 23.41 -34.90 -0.48
N GLU A 399 23.27 -35.05 -1.79
CA GLU A 399 21.99 -35.29 -2.44
C GLU A 399 21.31 -36.57 -1.93
N SER A 400 22.06 -37.67 -1.71
CA SER A 400 21.52 -38.93 -1.22
C SER A 400 20.94 -38.80 0.19
N ALA A 401 21.67 -38.17 1.10
CA ALA A 401 21.19 -37.92 2.47
C ALA A 401 19.97 -36.99 2.52
N LEU A 402 19.89 -36.02 1.61
CA LEU A 402 18.74 -35.16 1.47
C LEU A 402 17.51 -35.88 0.91
N ILE A 403 17.69 -36.80 -0.04
CA ILE A 403 16.61 -37.70 -0.53
C ILE A 403 16.05 -38.51 0.63
N ASP A 404 16.90 -39.19 1.38
CA ASP A 404 16.50 -40.04 2.52
C ASP A 404 15.78 -39.20 3.59
N THR A 405 16.32 -38.03 3.92
CA THR A 405 15.70 -37.11 4.88
C THR A 405 14.34 -36.64 4.39
N ALA A 406 14.24 -36.14 3.16
CA ALA A 406 13.00 -35.60 2.60
C ALA A 406 11.92 -36.69 2.50
N GLN A 407 12.25 -37.91 2.09
CA GLN A 407 11.30 -39.05 2.05
C GLN A 407 10.81 -39.43 3.46
N ARG A 408 11.68 -39.40 4.47
CA ARG A 408 11.27 -39.62 5.85
C ARG A 408 10.32 -38.53 6.34
N LEU A 409 10.62 -37.26 6.04
CA LEU A 409 9.75 -36.12 6.41
C LEU A 409 8.38 -36.23 5.72
N LEU A 410 8.35 -36.52 4.40
CA LEU A 410 7.09 -36.73 3.67
C LEU A 410 6.27 -37.88 4.29
N GLY A 411 6.94 -38.96 4.70
CA GLY A 411 6.30 -40.08 5.38
C GLY A 411 5.42 -39.66 6.56
N GLY A 412 5.76 -38.60 7.28
CA GLY A 412 4.98 -38.07 8.40
C GLY A 412 3.60 -37.55 8.00
N TYR A 413 3.41 -37.08 6.76
CA TYR A 413 2.11 -36.65 6.24
C TYR A 413 1.33 -37.78 5.56
N TYR A 414 2.02 -38.70 4.89
CA TYR A 414 1.38 -39.85 4.22
C TYR A 414 1.04 -40.98 5.20
N ARG A 415 1.80 -41.11 6.28
CA ARG A 415 1.64 -42.12 7.33
C ARG A 415 1.72 -41.48 8.71
N PRO A 416 0.64 -40.82 9.18
CA PRO A 416 0.63 -40.05 10.44
C PRO A 416 1.11 -40.82 11.69
N GLN A 417 1.00 -42.15 11.67
CA GLN A 417 1.50 -43.03 12.75
C GLN A 417 3.04 -42.99 12.88
N THR A 418 3.76 -42.48 11.88
CA THR A 418 5.23 -42.35 11.95
C THR A 418 5.70 -41.09 12.68
N LEU A 419 4.81 -40.15 12.99
CA LEU A 419 5.17 -38.87 13.63
C LEU A 419 5.90 -39.07 14.97
N ASP A 420 5.49 -40.04 15.78
CA ASP A 420 6.14 -40.31 17.08
C ASP A 420 7.58 -40.81 16.91
N ALA A 421 7.85 -41.61 15.86
CA ALA A 421 9.19 -42.04 15.51
C ALA A 421 10.02 -40.86 14.97
N LEU A 422 9.47 -40.05 14.07
CA LEU A 422 10.14 -38.87 13.55
C LEU A 422 10.49 -37.88 14.67
N TYR A 423 9.61 -37.70 15.64
CA TYR A 423 9.88 -36.81 16.78
C TYR A 423 11.05 -37.32 17.63
N ARG A 424 11.07 -38.62 17.95
CA ARG A 424 12.18 -39.24 18.69
C ARG A 424 13.52 -39.17 17.93
N ASP A 425 13.46 -39.25 16.61
CA ASP A 425 14.63 -39.20 15.74
C ASP A 425 15.12 -37.76 15.45
N GLY A 426 14.46 -36.73 15.99
CA GLY A 426 14.78 -35.32 15.74
C GLY A 426 14.37 -34.83 14.33
N LEU A 427 13.46 -35.55 13.66
CA LEU A 427 12.93 -35.23 12.34
C LEU A 427 11.48 -34.70 12.38
N ALA A 428 11.05 -34.23 13.52
CA ALA A 428 9.80 -33.50 13.66
C ALA A 428 9.96 -32.33 14.63
N ALA A 429 9.20 -31.29 14.36
CA ALA A 429 9.03 -30.14 15.28
C ALA A 429 7.65 -30.18 15.91
N SER A 430 7.43 -29.35 16.92
CA SER A 430 6.13 -29.29 17.59
C SER A 430 5.77 -27.90 18.05
N LEU A 431 4.47 -27.58 17.98
CA LEU A 431 3.87 -26.36 18.51
C LEU A 431 2.91 -26.69 19.65
N PRO A 432 3.00 -26.08 20.84
CA PRO A 432 2.02 -26.27 21.90
C PRO A 432 0.61 -25.95 21.40
N LEU A 433 -0.34 -26.81 21.76
CA LEU A 433 -1.75 -26.60 21.39
C LEU A 433 -2.29 -25.28 21.96
N ASP A 434 -1.92 -24.93 23.18
CA ASP A 434 -2.37 -23.68 23.82
C ASP A 434 -1.85 -22.44 23.08
N ALA A 435 -0.61 -22.46 22.55
CA ALA A 435 -0.08 -21.40 21.72
C ALA A 435 -0.88 -21.26 20.42
N TYR A 436 -1.19 -22.39 19.77
CA TYR A 436 -2.06 -22.39 18.58
C TYR A 436 -3.46 -21.86 18.91
N LEU A 437 -4.08 -22.32 20.00
CA LEU A 437 -5.41 -21.89 20.39
C LEU A 437 -5.47 -20.39 20.71
N HIS A 438 -4.46 -19.86 21.40
CA HIS A 438 -4.38 -18.43 21.66
C HIS A 438 -4.38 -17.62 20.35
N TRP A 439 -3.56 -18.01 19.38
CA TRP A 439 -3.50 -17.39 18.07
C TRP A 439 -4.82 -17.60 17.29
N PHE A 440 -5.38 -18.82 17.29
CA PHE A 440 -6.61 -19.16 16.58
C PHE A 440 -7.82 -18.37 17.11
N GLU A 441 -7.95 -18.19 18.41
CA GLU A 441 -9.05 -17.42 19.01
C GLU A 441 -8.93 -15.90 18.74
N ALA A 442 -7.75 -15.42 18.37
CA ALA A 442 -7.54 -14.05 17.92
C ALA A 442 -7.90 -13.81 16.44
N LEU A 443 -8.19 -14.86 15.66
CA LEU A 443 -8.70 -14.71 14.30
C LEU A 443 -10.11 -14.11 14.30
N PRO A 444 -10.54 -13.46 13.20
CA PRO A 444 -11.93 -13.05 12.98
C PRO A 444 -12.91 -14.21 13.21
N ALA A 445 -14.08 -13.91 13.74
CA ALA A 445 -15.05 -14.93 14.14
C ALA A 445 -15.52 -15.79 12.97
N ASP A 446 -15.76 -15.18 11.81
CA ASP A 446 -16.16 -15.84 10.56
C ASP A 446 -15.11 -16.86 10.10
N LEU A 447 -13.83 -16.54 10.13
CA LEU A 447 -12.75 -17.48 9.78
C LEU A 447 -12.67 -18.65 10.77
N ARG A 448 -12.84 -18.39 12.06
CA ARG A 448 -12.85 -19.44 13.09
C ARG A 448 -14.03 -20.40 12.90
N GLU A 449 -15.21 -19.86 12.60
CA GLU A 449 -16.41 -20.63 12.36
C GLU A 449 -16.28 -21.48 11.08
N GLU A 450 -15.78 -20.89 10.00
CA GLU A 450 -15.50 -21.58 8.74
C GLU A 450 -14.53 -22.77 8.95
N MET A 451 -13.40 -22.53 9.62
CA MET A 451 -12.42 -23.56 9.92
C MET A 451 -12.99 -24.67 10.82
N ARG A 452 -13.76 -24.30 11.86
CA ARG A 452 -14.42 -25.28 12.73
C ARG A 452 -15.48 -26.11 12.00
N ALA A 453 -16.25 -25.46 11.13
CA ALA A 453 -17.26 -26.15 10.32
C ALA A 453 -16.61 -27.16 9.35
N ARG A 454 -15.47 -26.81 8.77
CA ARG A 454 -14.77 -27.66 7.78
C ARG A 454 -13.90 -28.72 8.43
N TRP A 455 -13.13 -28.38 9.48
CA TRP A 455 -12.07 -29.24 10.04
C TRP A 455 -12.33 -29.68 11.48
N GLY A 456 -13.40 -29.19 12.11
CA GLY A 456 -13.74 -29.52 13.48
C GLY A 456 -12.94 -28.74 14.54
N ASP A 457 -12.97 -29.28 15.75
CA ASP A 457 -12.24 -28.66 16.87
C ASP A 457 -10.74 -28.96 16.78
N PRO A 458 -9.87 -27.95 16.77
CA PRO A 458 -8.43 -28.16 16.75
C PRO A 458 -7.90 -29.05 17.90
N ARG A 459 -8.62 -29.10 19.02
CA ARG A 459 -8.30 -29.97 20.15
C ARG A 459 -8.42 -31.47 19.86
N ARG A 460 -9.02 -31.84 18.73
CA ARG A 460 -9.21 -33.23 18.30
C ARG A 460 -8.42 -33.59 17.04
N HIS A 461 -7.50 -32.69 16.65
CA HIS A 461 -6.76 -32.88 15.39
C HIS A 461 -5.83 -34.10 15.45
N TRP A 462 -5.72 -34.81 14.35
CA TRP A 462 -4.96 -36.07 14.23
C TRP A 462 -3.44 -35.91 14.48
N ALA A 463 -2.87 -34.73 14.24
CA ALA A 463 -1.45 -34.44 14.43
C ALA A 463 -1.07 -34.13 15.89
N LEU A 464 -2.03 -34.11 16.80
CA LEU A 464 -1.76 -33.86 18.21
C LEU A 464 -1.09 -35.06 18.89
N ARG A 465 -0.07 -34.78 19.68
CA ARG A 465 0.63 -35.74 20.53
C ARG A 465 0.73 -35.18 21.95
N ASP A 466 0.77 -36.07 22.92
CA ASP A 466 1.13 -35.73 24.30
C ASP A 466 2.65 -35.87 24.43
N ILE A 467 3.32 -34.77 24.72
CA ILE A 467 4.77 -34.71 24.88
C ILE A 467 5.03 -34.06 26.24
N ASP A 468 5.61 -34.80 27.14
CA ASP A 468 5.93 -34.37 28.49
C ASP A 468 4.73 -33.76 29.26
N GLY A 469 3.53 -34.38 29.05
CA GLY A 469 2.28 -33.92 29.66
C GLY A 469 1.64 -32.70 28.99
N GLN A 470 2.18 -32.25 27.88
CA GLN A 470 1.63 -31.13 27.09
C GLN A 470 1.16 -31.59 25.72
N ARG A 471 -0.09 -31.25 25.34
CA ARG A 471 -0.59 -31.51 24.00
C ARG A 471 0.02 -30.55 22.99
N ARG A 472 0.55 -31.10 21.90
CA ARG A 472 1.29 -30.35 20.88
C ARG A 472 0.91 -30.84 19.49
N PHE A 473 0.78 -29.91 18.52
CA PHE A 473 0.86 -30.26 17.12
C PHE A 473 2.26 -30.75 16.81
N VAL A 474 2.39 -31.94 16.23
CA VAL A 474 3.65 -32.52 15.77
C VAL A 474 3.65 -32.63 14.27
N PHE A 475 4.69 -32.21 13.60
CA PHE A 475 4.82 -32.21 12.15
C PHE A 475 6.26 -32.43 11.70
N PRO A 476 6.47 -32.98 10.49
CA PRO A 476 7.78 -33.28 9.98
C PRO A 476 8.64 -32.02 9.78
N ALA A 477 9.84 -32.03 10.30
CA ALA A 477 10.83 -30.96 10.11
C ALA A 477 12.23 -31.46 10.50
N ALA A 478 13.26 -31.09 9.77
CA ALA A 478 14.66 -31.37 10.09
C ALA A 478 15.42 -30.07 10.32
N ARG A 479 16.20 -29.99 11.37
CA ARG A 479 17.02 -28.83 11.66
C ARG A 479 18.45 -29.04 11.14
N LEU A 480 18.88 -28.20 10.21
CA LEU A 480 20.21 -28.19 9.62
C LEU A 480 20.97 -26.93 10.07
N GLY A 481 21.36 -26.90 11.35
CA GLY A 481 21.90 -25.70 11.97
C GLY A 481 20.81 -24.62 12.16
N ASN A 482 21.00 -23.45 11.55
CA ASN A 482 20.01 -22.36 11.54
C ASN A 482 19.03 -22.44 10.33
N LEU A 483 19.07 -23.53 9.56
CA LEU A 483 18.09 -23.82 8.51
C LEU A 483 17.11 -24.89 9.02
N LEU A 484 15.82 -24.58 8.95
CA LEU A 484 14.73 -25.52 9.18
C LEU A 484 14.23 -26.03 7.81
N LEU A 485 14.40 -27.31 7.53
CA LEU A 485 13.91 -27.98 6.34
C LEU A 485 12.61 -28.72 6.66
N LEU A 486 11.56 -28.43 5.92
CA LEU A 486 10.27 -29.09 6.10
C LEU A 486 9.52 -29.23 4.76
N PRO A 487 8.72 -30.29 4.57
CA PRO A 487 7.83 -30.38 3.44
C PRO A 487 6.67 -29.39 3.62
N GLN A 488 6.14 -28.88 2.52
CA GLN A 488 4.92 -28.09 2.52
C GLN A 488 3.81 -28.89 3.25
N PRO A 489 3.19 -28.34 4.30
CA PRO A 489 2.11 -29.07 5.00
C PRO A 489 0.91 -29.27 4.07
N PRO A 490 0.15 -30.37 4.23
CA PRO A 490 -1.09 -30.55 3.50
C PRO A 490 -2.05 -29.41 3.79
N ARG A 491 -2.59 -28.83 2.72
CA ARG A 491 -3.53 -27.70 2.84
C ARG A 491 -4.90 -28.12 3.34
N ALA A 492 -5.35 -29.31 2.92
CA ALA A 492 -6.57 -29.96 3.33
C ALA A 492 -6.20 -31.37 3.81
N GLY A 493 -6.65 -31.84 4.91
CA GLY A 493 -6.44 -33.12 5.57
C GLY A 493 -5.42 -34.13 5.02
N ARG A 494 -5.18 -34.18 3.70
CA ARG A 494 -4.26 -35.10 3.02
C ARG A 494 -3.36 -34.38 2.02
N PRO A 495 -2.14 -34.91 1.75
CA PRO A 495 -1.31 -34.40 0.67
C PRO A 495 -2.07 -34.34 -0.67
N GLY A 496 -1.90 -33.23 -1.40
CA GLY A 496 -2.48 -32.99 -2.71
C GLY A 496 -3.97 -32.59 -2.74
N GLU A 497 -4.68 -32.78 -1.67
CA GLU A 497 -6.08 -32.37 -1.58
C GLU A 497 -6.21 -30.84 -1.60
N ALA A 498 -7.19 -30.33 -2.36
CA ALA A 498 -7.53 -28.89 -2.49
C ALA A 498 -6.36 -28.00 -2.96
N TYR A 499 -5.46 -28.54 -3.69
CA TYR A 499 -4.21 -27.94 -4.15
C TYR A 499 -4.33 -26.51 -4.74
N HIS A 500 -5.25 -26.28 -5.69
CA HIS A 500 -5.53 -24.96 -6.27
C HIS A 500 -6.94 -24.42 -5.90
N ASP A 501 -7.64 -25.07 -4.97
CA ASP A 501 -8.99 -24.67 -4.62
C ASP A 501 -8.96 -23.47 -3.66
N SER A 502 -9.18 -22.28 -4.21
CA SER A 502 -9.19 -21.03 -3.43
C SER A 502 -10.43 -20.83 -2.56
N ALA A 503 -11.37 -21.80 -2.54
CA ALA A 503 -12.57 -21.76 -1.70
C ALA A 503 -12.44 -22.58 -0.41
N VAL A 504 -11.44 -23.48 -0.31
CA VAL A 504 -11.26 -24.35 0.85
C VAL A 504 -10.36 -23.69 1.88
N PRO A 505 -10.80 -23.46 3.13
CA PRO A 505 -9.95 -22.93 4.20
C PRO A 505 -8.83 -23.91 4.54
N PRO A 506 -7.67 -23.43 5.00
CA PRO A 506 -6.56 -24.31 5.40
C PRO A 506 -6.91 -25.13 6.64
N ASP A 507 -6.31 -26.33 6.72
CA ASP A 507 -6.36 -27.19 7.90
C ASP A 507 -5.64 -26.52 9.11
N HIS A 508 -6.03 -26.91 10.33
CA HIS A 508 -5.41 -26.42 11.56
C HIS A 508 -3.91 -26.70 11.62
N LEU A 509 -3.46 -27.88 11.16
CA LEU A 509 -2.04 -28.21 11.11
C LEU A 509 -1.29 -27.32 10.14
N TYR A 510 -1.90 -26.98 9.00
CA TYR A 510 -1.31 -26.07 8.03
C TYR A 510 -0.93 -24.73 8.68
N LEU A 511 -1.88 -24.10 9.35
CA LEU A 511 -1.65 -22.82 10.04
C LEU A 511 -0.72 -22.97 11.24
N ALA A 512 -0.78 -24.09 11.99
CA ALA A 512 0.12 -24.36 13.09
C ALA A 512 1.59 -24.46 12.65
N VAL A 513 1.85 -25.04 11.47
CA VAL A 513 3.21 -25.10 10.89
C VAL A 513 3.71 -23.71 10.55
N TYR A 514 2.92 -22.86 9.89
CA TYR A 514 3.32 -21.48 9.58
C TYR A 514 3.51 -20.63 10.85
N GLN A 515 2.65 -20.79 11.85
CA GLN A 515 2.85 -20.13 13.15
C GLN A 515 4.14 -20.57 13.80
N PHE A 516 4.45 -21.88 13.81
CA PHE A 516 5.72 -22.37 14.34
C PHE A 516 6.92 -21.78 13.61
N VAL A 517 6.89 -21.72 12.28
CA VAL A 517 7.98 -21.13 11.49
C VAL A 517 8.23 -19.69 11.90
N ARG A 518 7.16 -18.91 12.09
CA ARG A 518 7.24 -17.49 12.47
C ARG A 518 7.67 -17.28 13.92
N GLU A 519 7.04 -17.97 14.85
CA GLU A 519 7.10 -17.68 16.27
C GLU A 519 7.91 -18.74 17.05
N GLY A 520 7.70 -20.01 16.75
CA GLY A 520 8.36 -21.11 17.46
C GLY A 520 9.81 -21.32 17.04
N PHE A 521 10.11 -21.29 15.74
CA PHE A 521 11.46 -21.33 15.19
C PHE A 521 12.09 -19.94 15.10
N GLY A 522 11.28 -18.90 14.94
CA GLY A 522 11.72 -17.52 14.79
C GLY A 522 12.44 -17.27 13.49
N ALA A 523 11.90 -17.77 12.36
CA ALA A 523 12.51 -17.56 11.06
C ALA A 523 12.61 -16.08 10.70
N ASP A 524 13.74 -15.66 10.17
CA ASP A 524 13.96 -14.33 9.60
C ASP A 524 13.49 -14.27 8.14
N ALA A 525 13.45 -15.42 7.46
CA ALA A 525 12.90 -15.56 6.11
C ALA A 525 12.37 -16.98 5.86
N LEU A 526 11.39 -17.08 4.97
CA LEU A 526 10.84 -18.32 4.45
C LEU A 526 11.24 -18.48 2.98
N ILE A 527 11.82 -19.60 2.62
CA ILE A 527 12.11 -20.01 1.25
C ILE A 527 11.10 -21.09 0.87
N HIS A 528 10.22 -20.79 -0.07
CA HIS A 528 9.40 -21.81 -0.73
C HIS A 528 10.21 -22.39 -1.89
N PHE A 529 10.46 -23.68 -1.82
CA PHE A 529 11.35 -24.36 -2.75
C PHE A 529 10.59 -25.36 -3.61
N GLY A 530 10.34 -24.97 -4.85
CA GLY A 530 9.56 -25.74 -5.80
C GLY A 530 8.99 -24.87 -6.91
N THR A 531 8.04 -25.38 -7.67
CA THR A 531 7.38 -24.62 -8.74
C THR A 531 6.54 -23.48 -8.15
N HIS A 532 5.89 -23.72 -7.02
CA HIS A 532 5.14 -22.76 -6.20
C HIS A 532 4.83 -23.40 -4.83
N GLY A 533 4.22 -22.65 -3.91
CA GLY A 533 3.64 -23.17 -2.67
C GLY A 533 2.13 -23.35 -2.78
N THR A 534 1.47 -23.46 -1.66
CA THR A 534 0.00 -23.55 -1.60
C THR A 534 -0.65 -22.39 -0.86
N GLN A 535 0.12 -21.59 -0.12
CA GLN A 535 -0.40 -20.51 0.71
C GLN A 535 -1.00 -19.36 -0.11
N GLU A 536 -0.48 -19.08 -1.30
CA GLU A 536 -0.99 -18.09 -2.23
C GLU A 536 -2.35 -18.46 -2.85
N TRP A 537 -2.72 -19.73 -2.74
CA TRP A 537 -4.02 -20.26 -3.20
C TRP A 537 -5.07 -20.34 -2.08
N LEU A 538 -4.73 -19.99 -0.86
CA LEU A 538 -5.70 -19.95 0.25
C LEU A 538 -6.82 -18.93 -0.03
N PRO A 539 -8.04 -19.11 0.55
CA PRO A 539 -9.13 -18.16 0.39
C PRO A 539 -8.73 -16.73 0.76
N GLY A 540 -9.23 -15.77 0.01
CA GLY A 540 -8.96 -14.35 0.18
C GLY A 540 -9.12 -13.59 -1.12
N LYS A 541 -8.91 -12.27 -1.08
CA LYS A 541 -9.08 -11.39 -2.25
C LYS A 541 -8.10 -11.72 -3.37
N ASP A 542 -8.57 -11.65 -4.62
CA ASP A 542 -7.73 -11.91 -5.79
C ASP A 542 -6.65 -10.81 -5.99
N ARG A 543 -7.01 -9.56 -5.70
CA ARG A 543 -6.18 -8.37 -5.96
C ARG A 543 -6.14 -7.48 -4.74
N GLY A 544 -5.01 -7.51 -4.03
CA GLY A 544 -4.82 -6.75 -2.79
C GLY A 544 -5.45 -7.44 -1.58
N LEU A 545 -4.70 -8.34 -0.95
CA LEU A 545 -5.11 -9.11 0.22
C LEU A 545 -5.45 -8.22 1.42
N ALA A 546 -6.48 -8.62 2.16
CA ALA A 546 -6.75 -8.10 3.49
C ALA A 546 -5.89 -8.83 4.53
N VAL A 547 -5.56 -8.18 5.64
CA VAL A 547 -4.88 -8.81 6.78
C VAL A 547 -5.70 -9.96 7.38
N GLY A 548 -7.02 -9.99 7.13
CA GLY A 548 -7.92 -11.08 7.48
C GLY A 548 -7.80 -12.30 6.58
N ASP A 549 -7.34 -12.16 5.35
CA ASP A 549 -7.28 -13.24 4.37
C ASP A 549 -6.26 -14.31 4.78
N TYR A 550 -6.58 -15.58 4.53
CA TYR A 550 -5.74 -16.71 4.94
C TYR A 550 -4.29 -16.67 4.44
N PRO A 551 -3.97 -16.21 3.21
CA PRO A 551 -2.57 -16.09 2.78
C PRO A 551 -1.76 -15.19 3.72
N LEU A 552 -2.30 -14.03 4.12
CA LEU A 552 -1.66 -13.13 5.07
C LEU A 552 -1.64 -13.69 6.50
N ARG A 553 -2.69 -14.40 6.92
CA ARG A 553 -2.71 -15.07 8.24
C ARG A 553 -1.65 -16.15 8.37
N ALA A 554 -1.39 -16.91 7.30
CA ALA A 554 -0.32 -17.90 7.29
C ALA A 554 1.06 -17.24 7.36
N LEU A 555 1.36 -16.30 6.46
CA LEU A 555 2.68 -15.70 6.34
C LEU A 555 2.99 -14.62 7.38
N GLY A 556 1.98 -13.82 7.75
CA GLY A 556 2.17 -12.64 8.57
C GLY A 556 3.17 -11.65 7.94
N ASP A 557 4.20 -11.32 8.71
CA ASP A 557 5.25 -10.38 8.38
C ASP A 557 6.51 -11.02 7.77
N LEU A 558 6.56 -12.36 7.62
CA LEU A 558 7.75 -13.06 7.09
C LEU A 558 8.15 -12.57 5.69
N PRO A 559 9.42 -12.24 5.45
CA PRO A 559 10.00 -12.18 4.11
C PRO A 559 9.93 -13.55 3.43
N VAL A 560 9.41 -13.61 2.20
CA VAL A 560 9.23 -14.85 1.45
C VAL A 560 10.00 -14.80 0.15
N PHE A 561 10.75 -15.87 -0.15
CA PHE A 561 11.53 -16.02 -1.36
C PHE A 561 11.12 -17.30 -2.09
N TYR A 562 10.97 -17.19 -3.41
CA TYR A 562 10.72 -18.30 -4.30
C TYR A 562 11.85 -18.41 -5.31
N PRO A 563 12.80 -19.35 -5.18
CA PRO A 563 13.60 -19.81 -6.31
C PRO A 563 12.65 -20.46 -7.32
N TYR A 564 12.41 -19.77 -8.45
CA TYR A 564 11.30 -20.08 -9.35
C TYR A 564 11.81 -20.56 -10.72
N ILE A 565 11.15 -21.58 -11.27
CA ILE A 565 11.40 -22.01 -12.65
C ILE A 565 10.53 -21.22 -13.64
N GLN A 566 11.04 -20.94 -14.84
CA GLN A 566 10.44 -19.98 -15.78
C GLN A 566 9.25 -20.51 -16.59
N ASP A 567 8.67 -21.66 -16.29
CA ASP A 567 7.62 -22.29 -17.11
C ASP A 567 6.18 -22.03 -16.61
N ASN A 568 5.99 -21.55 -15.38
CA ASN A 568 4.68 -21.32 -14.76
C ASN A 568 4.43 -19.84 -14.42
N VAL A 569 4.31 -19.00 -15.44
CA VAL A 569 4.19 -17.53 -15.27
C VAL A 569 2.97 -17.13 -14.45
N GLY A 570 1.80 -17.78 -14.64
CA GLY A 570 0.58 -17.48 -13.90
C GLY A 570 0.72 -17.74 -12.40
N GLU A 571 1.37 -18.82 -12.03
CA GLU A 571 1.62 -19.19 -10.63
C GLU A 571 2.67 -18.28 -9.98
N ALA A 572 3.70 -17.87 -10.73
CA ALA A 572 4.65 -16.87 -10.27
C ALA A 572 3.98 -15.53 -9.92
N ILE A 573 2.99 -15.13 -10.69
CA ILE A 573 2.18 -13.92 -10.39
C ILE A 573 1.41 -14.09 -9.08
N GLN A 574 0.81 -15.26 -8.84
CA GLN A 574 0.12 -15.55 -7.57
C GLN A 574 1.11 -15.53 -6.39
N ALA A 575 2.26 -16.17 -6.53
CA ALA A 575 3.31 -16.15 -5.50
C ALA A 575 3.75 -14.72 -5.15
N ARG A 576 3.93 -13.85 -6.16
CA ARG A 576 4.29 -12.44 -5.93
C ARG A 576 3.19 -11.65 -5.24
N ARG A 577 1.93 -11.79 -5.69
CA ARG A 577 0.83 -10.95 -5.24
C ARG A 577 0.17 -11.46 -3.98
N ARG A 578 -0.16 -12.75 -3.93
CA ARG A 578 -0.84 -13.38 -2.80
C ARG A 578 0.13 -14.09 -1.85
N GLY A 579 1.25 -14.58 -2.36
CA GLY A 579 2.35 -15.09 -1.57
C GLY A 579 3.28 -14.02 -0.99
N ARG A 580 3.11 -12.75 -1.39
CA ARG A 580 3.98 -11.64 -0.96
C ARG A 580 5.47 -11.99 -1.11
N ALA A 581 5.80 -12.72 -2.17
CA ALA A 581 7.11 -13.31 -2.38
C ALA A 581 7.96 -12.54 -3.39
N VAL A 582 9.26 -12.56 -3.15
CA VAL A 582 10.25 -12.21 -4.16
C VAL A 582 10.58 -13.49 -4.94
N THR A 583 10.31 -13.49 -6.24
CA THR A 583 10.71 -14.59 -7.13
C THR A 583 12.13 -14.36 -7.61
N VAL A 584 12.97 -15.39 -7.53
CA VAL A 584 14.39 -15.35 -7.87
C VAL A 584 14.67 -16.29 -9.03
#